data_5deda28e7205f2bae7805281362ebfb7
#
_entry.id   5deda28e7205f2bae7805281362ebfb7
#
_cell.length_a   1.000
_cell.length_b   1.000
_cell.length_c   1.000
_cell.angle_alpha   90.00
_cell.angle_beta   90.00
_cell.angle_gamma   90.00
#
_symmetry.space_group_name_H-M   'P 1'
#
loop_
_entity.id
_entity.type
_entity.pdbx_description
1 polymer ?
#
loop_
_entity_poly.entity_id
_entity_poly.type
_entity_poly.pdbx_seq_one_letter_code
_entity_poly.pdbx_strand_id
1 'polypeptide(L)'
;MNYKLIKNNKEQKDSRALSLLPVDPQWTLDEIIMSPQVREAVDDAIAFCKNQKQIVEDWELGRFLKGDGGCLGINMHGSPGTGKSITAEAIAKAIGRQIIMVKLSEMIDSLQGQTEKNLTELFDTAQEGKHIILFDEADSLLSKRSSGTNNADATNIIKSHLLNLMDRKNVIVIFTTNFFKNYDRAFVRRILFNIHFPDPTKEELTKLWEFHLTPKVPKDVSYEQIADMSEGLTGGDVKHLTLKICTRLSSNRINRLDEASMKSIIDEYKKSIKQNANQQYQEIEIVEQNKN
;
A
#
# COMPACT_ATOMS: atom_id res chain seq x y z
N MET A 1 19.59 17.10 -13.62
CA MET A 1 19.17 16.04 -14.57
C MET A 1 17.84 16.48 -15.16
N ASN A 2 17.80 16.65 -16.48
CA ASN A 2 16.71 17.33 -17.19
C ASN A 2 15.45 16.46 -17.33
N TYR A 3 14.34 16.90 -16.75
CA TYR A 3 13.02 16.41 -17.14
C TYR A 3 12.65 16.98 -18.50
N LYS A 4 12.75 16.18 -19.56
CA LYS A 4 12.17 16.50 -20.85
C LYS A 4 10.66 16.35 -20.78
N LEU A 5 9.95 17.47 -20.79
CA LEU A 5 8.54 17.54 -21.12
C LEU A 5 8.32 17.08 -22.56
N ILE A 6 7.77 15.91 -22.76
CA ILE A 6 7.27 15.50 -24.07
C ILE A 6 5.86 16.10 -24.19
N LYS A 7 5.79 17.22 -24.93
CA LYS A 7 4.53 17.73 -25.47
C LYS A 7 4.15 16.87 -26.67
N ASN A 8 3.18 16.00 -26.52
CA ASN A 8 2.43 15.46 -27.65
C ASN A 8 1.03 16.06 -27.63
N ASN A 9 0.80 17.01 -28.54
CA ASN A 9 -0.53 17.44 -28.98
C ASN A 9 -1.19 16.27 -29.71
N LYS A 10 -2.24 15.69 -29.09
CA LYS A 10 -3.40 15.17 -29.81
C LYS A 10 -4.57 15.07 -28.84
N GLU A 11 -5.62 15.86 -29.15
CA GLU A 11 -7.00 15.74 -28.73
C GLU A 11 -7.31 15.82 -27.21
N GLN A 12 -7.89 16.96 -26.86
CA GLN A 12 -8.74 17.14 -25.69
C GLN A 12 -9.81 16.03 -25.66
N LYS A 13 -9.49 14.91 -25.00
CA LYS A 13 -10.44 13.96 -24.47
C LYS A 13 -10.22 13.87 -22.99
N ASP A 14 -11.20 14.32 -22.24
CA ASP A 14 -11.45 14.17 -20.81
C ASP A 14 -10.21 13.99 -19.91
N SER A 15 -9.80 15.10 -19.32
CA SER A 15 -8.71 15.18 -18.32
C SER A 15 -9.03 14.52 -16.97
N ARG A 16 -9.88 13.52 -16.94
CA ARG A 16 -10.28 12.69 -15.77
C ARG A 16 -10.22 11.19 -16.02
N ALA A 17 -9.62 10.75 -17.12
CA ALA A 17 -9.33 9.33 -17.30
C ALA A 17 -8.24 8.93 -16.30
N LEU A 18 -8.56 8.02 -15.37
CA LEU A 18 -7.56 7.35 -14.54
C LEU A 18 -6.43 6.86 -15.44
N SER A 19 -5.19 7.19 -15.11
CA SER A 19 -4.03 6.65 -15.81
C SER A 19 -3.86 5.19 -15.41
N LEU A 20 -4.60 4.29 -16.08
CA LEU A 20 -4.50 2.83 -15.93
C LEU A 20 -3.26 2.27 -16.64
N LEU A 21 -2.18 3.04 -16.68
CA LEU A 21 -0.95 2.63 -17.37
C LEU A 21 -0.12 1.72 -16.47
N PRO A 22 0.30 0.55 -17.00
CA PRO A 22 1.27 -0.30 -16.32
C PRO A 22 2.59 0.44 -16.14
N VAL A 23 3.20 0.33 -14.97
CA VAL A 23 4.49 0.91 -14.64
C VAL A 23 5.47 -0.18 -14.23
N ASP A 24 6.76 0.05 -14.49
CA ASP A 24 7.81 -0.85 -14.03
C ASP A 24 8.02 -0.68 -12.52
N PRO A 25 8.01 -1.78 -11.76
CA PRO A 25 8.20 -1.73 -10.31
C PRO A 25 9.61 -1.28 -9.97
N GLN A 26 9.75 -0.34 -9.04
CA GLN A 26 11.03 0.25 -8.68
C GLN A 26 11.73 -0.53 -7.57
N TRP A 27 10.98 -1.00 -6.57
CA TRP A 27 11.52 -1.63 -5.35
C TRP A 27 11.89 -3.09 -5.55
N THR A 28 12.95 -3.52 -4.85
CA THR A 28 13.30 -4.94 -4.68
C THR A 28 13.04 -5.37 -3.25
N LEU A 29 12.90 -6.68 -3.01
CA LEU A 29 12.69 -7.22 -1.66
C LEU A 29 13.87 -6.96 -0.71
N ASP A 30 15.08 -6.83 -1.24
CA ASP A 30 16.29 -6.60 -0.44
C ASP A 30 16.41 -5.14 0.03
N GLU A 31 15.64 -4.24 -0.56
CA GLU A 31 15.55 -2.83 -0.15
C GLU A 31 14.48 -2.60 0.92
N ILE A 32 13.70 -3.62 1.28
CA ILE A 32 12.58 -3.49 2.20
C ILE A 32 12.91 -4.20 3.51
N ILE A 33 12.89 -3.45 4.60
CA ILE A 33 13.08 -3.99 5.95
C ILE A 33 11.72 -4.47 6.46
N MET A 34 11.63 -5.75 6.75
CA MET A 34 10.42 -6.41 7.26
C MET A 34 10.79 -7.55 8.20
N SER A 35 9.85 -8.00 9.02
CA SER A 35 10.06 -9.16 9.90
C SER A 35 10.26 -10.46 9.09
N PRO A 36 10.96 -11.45 9.67
CA PRO A 36 11.11 -12.76 9.04
C PRO A 36 9.77 -13.40 8.66
N GLN A 37 8.75 -13.24 9.51
CA GLN A 37 7.41 -13.79 9.28
C GLN A 37 6.72 -13.12 8.09
N VAL A 38 6.84 -11.79 7.95
CA VAL A 38 6.33 -11.07 6.78
C VAL A 38 7.08 -11.51 5.53
N ARG A 39 8.41 -11.64 5.62
CA ARG A 39 9.25 -12.08 4.50
C ARG A 39 8.85 -13.47 4.02
N GLU A 40 8.66 -14.42 4.91
CA GLU A 40 8.21 -15.78 4.58
C GLU A 40 6.85 -15.75 3.86
N ALA A 41 5.87 -15.02 4.40
CA ALA A 41 4.55 -14.92 3.76
C ALA A 41 4.60 -14.26 2.37
N VAL A 42 5.49 -13.29 2.17
CA VAL A 42 5.73 -12.65 0.86
C VAL A 42 6.41 -13.63 -0.10
N ASP A 43 7.40 -14.38 0.37
CA ASP A 43 8.11 -15.38 -0.43
C ASP A 43 7.17 -16.52 -0.85
N ASP A 44 6.24 -16.95 0.02
CA ASP A 44 5.18 -17.92 -0.31
C ASP A 44 4.25 -17.40 -1.42
N ALA A 45 3.83 -16.15 -1.33
CA ALA A 45 3.00 -15.53 -2.37
C ALA A 45 3.74 -15.47 -3.72
N ILE A 46 5.02 -15.12 -3.71
CA ILE A 46 5.88 -15.10 -4.92
C ILE A 46 6.06 -16.52 -5.46
N ALA A 47 6.34 -17.50 -4.61
CA ALA A 47 6.50 -18.89 -4.99
C ALA A 47 5.24 -19.42 -5.67
N PHE A 48 4.06 -19.13 -5.11
CA PHE A 48 2.79 -19.49 -5.73
C PHE A 48 2.64 -18.85 -7.12
N CYS A 49 2.92 -17.54 -7.26
CA CYS A 49 2.83 -16.84 -8.55
C CYS A 49 3.75 -17.46 -9.62
N LYS A 50 4.96 -17.86 -9.24
CA LYS A 50 5.95 -18.45 -10.16
C LYS A 50 5.61 -19.89 -10.54
N ASN A 51 5.06 -20.66 -9.61
CA ASN A 51 4.79 -22.08 -9.77
C ASN A 51 3.30 -22.40 -10.03
N GLN A 52 2.50 -21.38 -10.39
CA GLN A 52 1.06 -21.53 -10.61
C GLN A 52 0.73 -22.67 -11.58
N LYS A 53 1.49 -22.79 -12.68
CA LYS A 53 1.31 -23.87 -13.66
C LYS A 53 1.46 -25.25 -13.00
N GLN A 54 2.54 -25.48 -12.26
CA GLN A 54 2.78 -26.75 -11.56
C GLN A 54 1.67 -27.07 -10.57
N ILE A 55 1.24 -26.08 -9.78
CA ILE A 55 0.21 -26.27 -8.75
C ILE A 55 -1.15 -26.55 -9.40
N VAL A 56 -1.51 -25.80 -10.44
CA VAL A 56 -2.84 -25.86 -11.04
C VAL A 56 -2.98 -27.02 -12.02
N GLU A 57 -1.98 -27.23 -12.88
CA GLU A 57 -2.02 -28.21 -13.96
C GLU A 57 -1.39 -29.55 -13.51
N ASP A 58 -0.10 -29.56 -13.14
CA ASP A 58 0.65 -30.80 -12.87
C ASP A 58 0.12 -31.54 -11.62
N TRP A 59 -0.29 -30.79 -10.58
CA TRP A 59 -0.88 -31.35 -9.36
C TRP A 59 -2.41 -31.42 -9.40
N GLU A 60 -3.05 -31.05 -10.52
CA GLU A 60 -4.50 -31.09 -10.75
C GLU A 60 -5.32 -30.35 -9.69
N LEU A 61 -4.72 -29.30 -9.05
CA LEU A 61 -5.40 -28.49 -8.04
C LEU A 61 -6.29 -27.39 -8.66
N GLY A 62 -6.30 -27.22 -9.98
CA GLY A 62 -7.14 -26.26 -10.70
C GLY A 62 -8.64 -26.37 -10.39
N ARG A 63 -9.09 -27.58 -10.02
CA ARG A 63 -10.50 -27.82 -9.59
C ARG A 63 -10.92 -27.02 -8.36
N PHE A 64 -9.95 -26.57 -7.53
CA PHE A 64 -10.20 -25.74 -6.34
C PHE A 64 -10.20 -24.24 -6.68
N LEU A 65 -9.58 -23.87 -7.80
CA LEU A 65 -9.60 -22.52 -8.33
C LEU A 65 -10.80 -22.45 -9.30
N LYS A 66 -11.92 -21.89 -8.83
CA LYS A 66 -13.18 -21.87 -9.58
C LYS A 66 -13.02 -21.15 -10.92
N GLY A 67 -13.62 -21.73 -12.00
CA GLY A 67 -13.63 -21.18 -13.36
C GLY A 67 -12.28 -21.33 -14.09
N ASP A 68 -12.04 -20.48 -15.08
CA ASP A 68 -10.80 -20.45 -15.89
C ASP A 68 -9.57 -19.92 -15.11
N GLY A 69 -9.55 -20.19 -13.80
CA GLY A 69 -8.44 -19.86 -12.91
C GLY A 69 -8.53 -18.48 -12.27
N GLY A 70 -9.64 -18.04 -11.76
CA GLY A 70 -9.87 -16.76 -11.07
C GLY A 70 -8.69 -15.93 -10.55
N CYS A 71 -8.88 -14.71 -10.11
CA CYS A 71 -7.81 -13.86 -9.62
C CYS A 71 -7.08 -14.48 -8.42
N LEU A 72 -5.74 -14.34 -8.42
CA LEU A 72 -4.97 -14.52 -7.19
C LEU A 72 -5.07 -13.24 -6.36
N GLY A 73 -5.84 -13.29 -5.28
CA GLY A 73 -5.94 -12.19 -4.31
C GLY A 73 -4.85 -12.26 -3.25
N ILE A 74 -4.13 -11.17 -3.07
CA ILE A 74 -3.17 -10.96 -1.98
C ILE A 74 -3.61 -9.72 -1.21
N ASN A 75 -3.74 -9.81 0.10
CA ASN A 75 -4.06 -8.67 0.95
C ASN A 75 -2.91 -8.39 1.91
N MET A 76 -2.47 -7.16 1.98
CA MET A 76 -1.46 -6.66 2.92
C MET A 76 -2.11 -5.66 3.85
N HIS A 77 -2.10 -5.94 5.15
CA HIS A 77 -2.74 -5.07 6.14
C HIS A 77 -1.80 -4.75 7.30
N GLY A 78 -2.01 -3.61 7.93
CA GLY A 78 -1.20 -3.13 9.07
C GLY A 78 -1.12 -1.61 9.09
N SER A 79 -0.41 -1.06 10.07
CA SER A 79 -0.27 0.38 10.29
C SER A 79 0.22 1.12 9.03
N PRO A 80 -0.17 2.40 8.83
CA PRO A 80 0.38 3.22 7.75
C PRO A 80 1.92 3.32 7.85
N GLY A 81 2.61 3.32 6.69
CA GLY A 81 4.08 3.48 6.68
C GLY A 81 4.88 2.22 7.00
N THR A 82 4.25 1.03 7.13
CA THR A 82 4.94 -0.25 7.38
C THR A 82 5.52 -0.92 6.11
N GLY A 83 5.37 -0.30 4.92
CA GLY A 83 5.99 -0.78 3.69
C GLY A 83 5.10 -1.61 2.77
N LYS A 84 3.79 -1.70 3.01
CA LYS A 84 2.85 -2.51 2.21
C LYS A 84 2.90 -2.24 0.71
N SER A 85 2.76 -0.98 0.30
CA SER A 85 2.71 -0.60 -1.13
C SER A 85 4.03 -0.86 -1.85
N ILE A 86 5.17 -0.56 -1.21
CA ILE A 86 6.50 -0.86 -1.79
C ILE A 86 6.75 -2.38 -1.87
N THR A 87 6.19 -3.17 -0.95
CA THR A 87 6.27 -4.63 -1.00
C THR A 87 5.44 -5.18 -2.17
N ALA A 88 4.28 -4.59 -2.48
CA ALA A 88 3.51 -4.97 -3.66
C ALA A 88 4.31 -4.74 -4.95
N GLU A 89 5.02 -3.62 -5.07
CA GLU A 89 5.95 -3.39 -6.20
C GLU A 89 7.09 -4.42 -6.22
N ALA A 90 7.68 -4.72 -5.06
CA ALA A 90 8.77 -5.70 -4.98
C ALA A 90 8.32 -7.12 -5.37
N ILE A 91 7.09 -7.52 -5.04
CA ILE A 91 6.48 -8.76 -5.53
C ILE A 91 6.38 -8.73 -7.05
N ALA A 92 5.85 -7.63 -7.62
CA ALA A 92 5.74 -7.47 -9.07
C ALA A 92 7.10 -7.62 -9.75
N LYS A 93 8.13 -6.97 -9.22
CA LYS A 93 9.51 -7.06 -9.72
C LYS A 93 10.08 -8.48 -9.60
N ALA A 94 9.85 -9.16 -8.47
CA ALA A 94 10.34 -10.51 -8.23
C ALA A 94 9.74 -11.56 -9.18
N ILE A 95 8.51 -11.35 -9.67
CA ILE A 95 7.85 -12.23 -10.65
C ILE A 95 7.99 -11.73 -12.10
N GLY A 96 8.69 -10.61 -12.33
CA GLY A 96 8.96 -10.04 -13.65
C GLY A 96 7.74 -9.46 -14.34
N ARG A 97 6.83 -8.81 -13.59
CA ARG A 97 5.60 -8.20 -14.13
C ARG A 97 5.55 -6.71 -13.82
N GLN A 98 4.91 -5.95 -14.70
CA GLN A 98 4.53 -4.57 -14.44
C GLN A 98 3.32 -4.51 -13.50
N ILE A 99 3.11 -3.36 -12.88
CA ILE A 99 2.05 -3.12 -11.91
C ILE A 99 1.20 -1.92 -12.34
N ILE A 100 -0.12 -2.05 -12.21
CA ILE A 100 -1.08 -0.96 -12.38
C ILE A 100 -1.54 -0.54 -11.00
N MET A 101 -1.17 0.67 -10.58
CA MET A 101 -1.51 1.20 -9.26
C MET A 101 -2.83 1.99 -9.34
N VAL A 102 -3.79 1.61 -8.52
CA VAL A 102 -5.13 2.20 -8.49
C VAL A 102 -5.43 2.71 -7.10
N LYS A 103 -5.70 4.01 -6.98
CA LYS A 103 -6.29 4.59 -5.78
C LYS A 103 -7.80 4.59 -5.91
N LEU A 104 -8.45 3.97 -4.95
CA LEU A 104 -9.90 3.81 -5.02
C LEU A 104 -10.66 5.14 -4.95
N SER A 105 -10.17 6.11 -4.16
CA SER A 105 -10.76 7.45 -4.09
C SER A 105 -10.89 8.09 -5.48
N GLU A 106 -9.87 7.92 -6.32
CA GLU A 106 -9.86 8.46 -7.69
C GLU A 106 -10.86 7.74 -8.60
N MET A 107 -11.18 6.47 -8.30
CA MET A 107 -12.17 5.69 -9.06
C MET A 107 -13.61 6.02 -8.71
N ILE A 108 -13.91 6.27 -7.43
CA ILE A 108 -15.28 6.54 -6.97
C ILE A 108 -15.74 7.94 -7.40
N ASP A 109 -14.82 8.89 -7.49
CA ASP A 109 -15.12 10.27 -7.93
C ASP A 109 -15.44 10.38 -9.42
N SER A 110 -15.18 9.33 -10.21
CA SER A 110 -15.63 9.27 -11.59
C SER A 110 -17.12 8.98 -11.66
N LEU A 111 -17.83 9.66 -12.57
CA LEU A 111 -19.30 9.61 -12.75
C LEU A 111 -19.85 8.18 -12.68
N GLN A 112 -20.96 7.99 -11.96
CA GLN A 112 -21.68 6.71 -11.85
C GLN A 112 -21.94 6.13 -13.25
N GLY A 113 -21.61 4.83 -13.45
CA GLY A 113 -21.67 4.12 -14.73
C GLY A 113 -20.35 4.08 -15.50
N GLN A 114 -19.44 5.05 -15.30
CA GLN A 114 -18.10 5.00 -15.88
C GLN A 114 -17.16 4.08 -15.08
N THR A 115 -17.39 3.98 -13.77
CA THR A 115 -16.53 3.22 -12.84
C THR A 115 -16.53 1.71 -13.14
N GLU A 116 -17.68 1.11 -13.45
CA GLU A 116 -17.77 -0.32 -13.81
C GLU A 116 -17.03 -0.62 -15.11
N LYS A 117 -17.17 0.28 -16.10
CA LYS A 117 -16.46 0.18 -17.37
C LYS A 117 -14.96 0.30 -17.16
N ASN A 118 -14.52 1.29 -16.39
CA ASN A 118 -13.11 1.50 -16.07
C ASN A 118 -12.50 0.29 -15.32
N LEU A 119 -13.26 -0.33 -14.39
CA LEU A 119 -12.83 -1.57 -13.72
C LEU A 119 -12.69 -2.73 -14.71
N THR A 120 -13.62 -2.88 -15.63
CA THR A 120 -13.55 -3.94 -16.65
C THR A 120 -12.32 -3.73 -17.53
N GLU A 121 -12.10 -2.52 -18.05
CA GLU A 121 -10.94 -2.16 -18.87
C GLU A 121 -9.60 -2.38 -18.11
N LEU A 122 -9.56 -2.05 -16.80
CA LEU A 122 -8.41 -2.31 -15.93
C LEU A 122 -8.07 -3.81 -15.90
N PHE A 123 -9.07 -4.66 -15.64
CA PHE A 123 -8.86 -6.10 -15.57
C PHE A 123 -8.51 -6.71 -16.94
N ASP A 124 -9.09 -6.21 -18.02
CA ASP A 124 -8.77 -6.63 -19.39
C ASP A 124 -7.31 -6.28 -19.71
N THR A 125 -6.91 -5.03 -19.47
CA THR A 125 -5.52 -4.58 -19.67
C THR A 125 -4.52 -5.41 -18.84
N ALA A 126 -4.86 -5.65 -17.57
CA ALA A 126 -4.00 -6.43 -16.69
C ALA A 126 -3.89 -7.90 -17.13
N GLN A 127 -4.98 -8.51 -17.61
CA GLN A 127 -4.98 -9.89 -18.09
C GLN A 127 -4.17 -10.04 -19.40
N GLU A 128 -4.39 -9.14 -20.36
CA GLU A 128 -3.70 -9.17 -21.67
C GLU A 128 -2.19 -8.94 -21.50
N GLY A 129 -1.80 -7.96 -20.69
CA GLY A 129 -0.39 -7.63 -20.44
C GLY A 129 0.26 -8.48 -19.35
N LYS A 130 -0.49 -9.37 -18.68
CA LYS A 130 -0.04 -10.12 -17.48
C LYS A 130 0.46 -9.20 -16.36
N HIS A 131 -0.15 -8.01 -16.22
CA HIS A 131 0.19 -7.05 -15.19
C HIS A 131 -0.45 -7.41 -13.84
N ILE A 132 0.11 -6.88 -12.76
CA ILE A 132 -0.51 -6.94 -11.43
C ILE A 132 -1.39 -5.70 -11.25
N ILE A 133 -2.54 -5.87 -10.61
CA ILE A 133 -3.34 -4.74 -10.13
C ILE A 133 -3.05 -4.54 -8.65
N LEU A 134 -2.68 -3.32 -8.27
CA LEU A 134 -2.58 -2.89 -6.88
C LEU A 134 -3.71 -1.91 -6.56
N PHE A 135 -4.62 -2.31 -5.70
CA PHE A 135 -5.56 -1.40 -5.05
C PHE A 135 -4.94 -0.89 -3.75
N ASP A 136 -4.39 0.31 -3.79
CA ASP A 136 -3.80 0.95 -2.61
C ASP A 136 -4.88 1.66 -1.79
N GLU A 137 -4.76 1.60 -0.45
CA GLU A 137 -5.76 2.14 0.48
C GLU A 137 -7.17 1.57 0.25
N ALA A 138 -7.28 0.26 0.07
CA ALA A 138 -8.51 -0.44 -0.29
C ALA A 138 -9.52 -0.58 0.87
N ASP A 139 -9.40 0.19 1.94
CA ASP A 139 -10.21 0.08 3.16
C ASP A 139 -11.71 0.12 2.88
N SER A 140 -12.16 1.04 2.05
CA SER A 140 -13.57 1.18 1.68
C SER A 140 -14.09 0.04 0.80
N LEU A 141 -13.22 -0.57 -0.05
CA LEU A 141 -13.57 -1.75 -0.86
C LEU A 141 -13.77 -2.99 -0.01
N LEU A 142 -12.82 -3.22 0.90
CA LEU A 142 -12.78 -4.46 1.68
C LEU A 142 -13.73 -4.44 2.88
N SER A 143 -14.20 -3.25 3.32
CA SER A 143 -15.15 -3.12 4.42
C SER A 143 -16.52 -3.74 4.11
N LYS A 144 -17.26 -4.14 5.15
CA LYS A 144 -18.65 -4.58 5.01
C LYS A 144 -19.50 -3.54 4.28
N ARG A 145 -20.54 -4.03 3.59
CA ARG A 145 -21.52 -3.17 2.93
C ARG A 145 -22.19 -2.27 3.95
N SER A 146 -22.28 -0.98 3.65
CA SER A 146 -23.02 -0.01 4.44
C SER A 146 -24.37 0.26 3.78
N SER A 147 -25.39 0.61 4.59
CA SER A 147 -26.72 0.97 4.14
C SER A 147 -27.02 2.41 4.52
N GLY A 148 -27.70 3.14 3.65
CA GLY A 148 -28.37 4.38 4.04
C GLY A 148 -27.85 5.70 3.46
N THR A 149 -26.89 5.70 2.51
CA THR A 149 -26.51 6.92 1.79
C THR A 149 -26.26 6.62 0.30
N ASN A 150 -26.51 7.59 -0.60
CA ASN A 150 -26.26 7.43 -2.05
C ASN A 150 -24.84 6.98 -2.38
N ASN A 151 -23.84 7.40 -1.58
CA ASN A 151 -22.46 6.97 -1.74
C ASN A 151 -22.23 5.50 -1.32
N ALA A 152 -23.01 4.98 -0.38
CA ALA A 152 -22.94 3.58 0.04
C ALA A 152 -23.41 2.64 -1.07
N ASP A 153 -24.47 3.00 -1.78
CA ASP A 153 -25.00 2.20 -2.89
C ASP A 153 -24.02 2.14 -4.06
N ALA A 154 -23.43 3.26 -4.44
CA ALA A 154 -22.39 3.31 -5.47
C ALA A 154 -21.18 2.42 -5.12
N THR A 155 -20.70 2.50 -3.88
CA THR A 155 -19.60 1.65 -3.40
C THR A 155 -19.97 0.18 -3.40
N ASN A 156 -21.20 -0.18 -3.03
CA ASN A 156 -21.68 -1.57 -3.03
C ASN A 156 -21.79 -2.15 -4.45
N ILE A 157 -22.16 -1.33 -5.45
CA ILE A 157 -22.17 -1.72 -6.87
C ILE A 157 -20.75 -2.02 -7.33
N ILE A 158 -19.80 -1.13 -7.04
CA ILE A 158 -18.38 -1.31 -7.37
C ILE A 158 -17.83 -2.59 -6.74
N LYS A 159 -18.11 -2.84 -5.45
CA LYS A 159 -17.72 -4.09 -4.76
C LYS A 159 -18.25 -5.32 -5.45
N SER A 160 -19.54 -5.31 -5.84
CA SER A 160 -20.17 -6.44 -6.52
C SER A 160 -19.55 -6.71 -7.88
N HIS A 161 -19.26 -5.65 -8.64
CA HIS A 161 -18.62 -5.75 -9.94
C HIS A 161 -17.17 -6.25 -9.83
N LEU A 162 -16.40 -5.73 -8.88
CA LEU A 162 -15.03 -6.18 -8.59
C LEU A 162 -14.99 -7.66 -8.22
N LEU A 163 -15.87 -8.12 -7.33
CA LEU A 163 -15.95 -9.54 -6.96
C LEU A 163 -16.25 -10.43 -8.17
N ASN A 164 -17.12 -9.98 -9.08
CA ASN A 164 -17.43 -10.69 -10.33
C ASN A 164 -16.21 -10.75 -11.26
N LEU A 165 -15.45 -9.66 -11.39
CA LEU A 165 -14.21 -9.64 -12.17
C LEU A 165 -13.15 -10.57 -11.56
N MET A 166 -13.02 -10.57 -10.23
CA MET A 166 -12.10 -11.47 -9.52
C MET A 166 -12.45 -12.95 -9.74
N ASP A 167 -13.72 -13.31 -9.95
CA ASP A 167 -14.13 -14.69 -10.22
C ASP A 167 -13.86 -15.12 -11.67
N ARG A 168 -13.80 -14.18 -12.62
CA ARG A 168 -13.77 -14.47 -14.05
C ARG A 168 -12.44 -14.21 -14.74
N LYS A 169 -11.59 -13.33 -14.16
CA LYS A 169 -10.33 -12.90 -14.78
C LYS A 169 -9.14 -13.56 -14.13
N ASN A 170 -8.18 -13.98 -14.92
CA ASN A 170 -6.92 -14.57 -14.41
C ASN A 170 -5.88 -13.47 -14.24
N VAL A 171 -5.96 -12.74 -13.13
CA VAL A 171 -5.10 -11.59 -12.79
C VAL A 171 -4.62 -11.71 -11.35
N ILE A 172 -3.41 -11.26 -11.05
CA ILE A 172 -2.94 -11.08 -9.68
C ILE A 172 -3.43 -9.72 -9.19
N VAL A 173 -4.19 -9.73 -8.09
CA VAL A 173 -4.72 -8.52 -7.46
C VAL A 173 -4.16 -8.39 -6.05
N ILE A 174 -3.48 -7.30 -5.79
CA ILE A 174 -2.96 -6.97 -4.47
C ILE A 174 -3.80 -5.84 -3.87
N PHE A 175 -4.19 -6.01 -2.63
CA PHE A 175 -4.87 -4.97 -1.84
C PHE A 175 -3.94 -4.54 -0.71
N THR A 176 -3.83 -3.23 -0.46
CA THR A 176 -3.25 -2.71 0.76
C THR A 176 -4.33 -2.01 1.59
N THR A 177 -4.26 -2.15 2.90
CA THR A 177 -5.24 -1.58 3.81
C THR A 177 -4.62 -1.27 5.17
N ASN A 178 -5.11 -0.24 5.82
CA ASN A 178 -4.68 0.13 7.16
C ASN A 178 -5.56 -0.52 8.25
N PHE A 179 -6.74 -1.03 7.88
CA PHE A 179 -7.71 -1.60 8.82
C PHE A 179 -8.09 -3.03 8.44
N PHE A 180 -7.81 -3.99 9.33
CA PHE A 180 -8.23 -5.39 9.14
C PHE A 180 -9.63 -5.70 9.69
N LYS A 181 -10.22 -4.79 10.46
CA LYS A 181 -11.50 -5.03 11.14
C LYS A 181 -12.67 -4.80 10.17
N ASN A 182 -13.62 -5.75 10.13
CA ASN A 182 -14.86 -5.65 9.37
C ASN A 182 -14.81 -5.89 7.86
N TYR A 183 -13.93 -6.77 7.39
CA TYR A 183 -13.93 -7.17 5.98
C TYR A 183 -15.23 -7.87 5.57
N ASP A 184 -15.65 -7.60 4.33
CA ASP A 184 -16.69 -8.37 3.68
C ASP A 184 -16.20 -9.80 3.42
N ARG A 185 -16.94 -10.79 3.94
CA ARG A 185 -16.61 -12.21 3.79
C ARG A 185 -16.47 -12.65 2.33
N ALA A 186 -17.10 -11.93 1.41
CA ALA A 186 -17.00 -12.20 -0.01
C ALA A 186 -15.59 -11.95 -0.54
N PHE A 187 -14.90 -10.90 -0.08
CA PHE A 187 -13.49 -10.65 -0.42
C PHE A 187 -12.56 -11.64 0.26
N VAL A 188 -12.77 -11.93 1.56
CA VAL A 188 -11.91 -12.86 2.31
C VAL A 188 -11.81 -14.24 1.64
N ARG A 189 -12.89 -14.70 0.99
CA ARG A 189 -12.91 -16.00 0.28
C ARG A 189 -12.11 -16.00 -1.03
N ARG A 190 -11.75 -14.83 -1.56
CA ARG A 190 -11.02 -14.66 -2.82
C ARG A 190 -9.57 -14.24 -2.62
N ILE A 191 -9.22 -13.93 -1.38
CA ILE A 191 -7.87 -13.59 -0.96
C ILE A 191 -7.19 -14.87 -0.48
N LEU A 192 -6.17 -15.31 -1.21
CA LEU A 192 -5.41 -16.51 -0.87
C LEU A 192 -4.34 -16.18 0.18
N PHE A 193 -3.63 -15.07 0.01
CA PHE A 193 -2.59 -14.64 0.94
C PHE A 193 -3.04 -13.40 1.70
N ASN A 194 -3.07 -13.50 3.02
CA ASN A 194 -3.43 -12.40 3.90
C ASN A 194 -2.25 -12.10 4.82
N ILE A 195 -1.47 -11.07 4.48
CA ILE A 195 -0.17 -10.76 5.07
C ILE A 195 -0.33 -9.59 6.03
N HIS A 196 -0.04 -9.83 7.31
CA HIS A 196 -0.03 -8.79 8.33
C HIS A 196 1.35 -8.13 8.43
N PHE A 197 1.38 -6.81 8.30
CA PHE A 197 2.56 -5.97 8.51
C PHE A 197 2.48 -5.35 9.91
N PRO A 198 3.14 -5.93 10.91
CA PRO A 198 3.16 -5.38 12.26
C PRO A 198 3.98 -4.07 12.31
N ASP A 199 3.81 -3.34 13.40
CA ASP A 199 4.71 -2.23 13.69
C ASP A 199 6.14 -2.75 13.89
N PRO A 200 7.17 -2.00 13.46
CA PRO A 200 8.55 -2.46 13.50
C PRO A 200 9.02 -2.75 14.92
N THR A 201 9.76 -3.83 15.10
CA THR A 201 10.52 -4.13 16.32
C THR A 201 11.70 -3.16 16.47
N LYS A 202 12.36 -3.18 17.65
CA LYS A 202 13.58 -2.39 17.89
C LYS A 202 14.68 -2.73 16.86
N GLU A 203 14.87 -4.00 16.56
CA GLU A 203 15.86 -4.47 15.59
C GLU A 203 15.56 -3.96 14.17
N GLU A 204 14.30 -3.94 13.82
CA GLU A 204 13.85 -3.41 12.52
C GLU A 204 13.97 -1.89 12.47
N LEU A 205 13.62 -1.18 13.56
CA LEU A 205 13.85 0.26 13.67
C LEU A 205 15.33 0.62 13.55
N THR A 206 16.21 -0.16 14.16
CA THR A 206 17.66 0.04 14.02
C THR A 206 18.09 -0.02 12.56
N LYS A 207 17.64 -1.08 11.83
CA LYS A 207 17.92 -1.23 10.39
C LYS A 207 17.29 -0.11 9.56
N LEU A 208 16.06 0.32 9.88
CA LEU A 208 15.39 1.43 9.20
C LEU A 208 16.16 2.75 9.38
N TRP A 209 16.68 3.03 10.58
CA TRP A 209 17.50 4.20 10.81
C TRP A 209 18.85 4.11 10.09
N GLU A 210 19.49 2.94 10.08
CA GLU A 210 20.73 2.71 9.35
C GLU A 210 20.53 2.91 7.83
N PHE A 211 19.42 2.42 7.28
CA PHE A 211 19.07 2.56 5.88
C PHE A 211 18.81 4.02 5.49
N HIS A 212 18.01 4.74 6.28
CA HIS A 212 17.60 6.10 5.93
C HIS A 212 18.61 7.17 6.35
N LEU A 213 19.19 7.06 7.55
CA LEU A 213 20.15 8.01 8.11
C LEU A 213 21.57 7.53 7.86
N THR A 214 22.07 7.74 6.63
CA THR A 214 23.37 7.21 6.20
C THR A 214 24.53 7.61 7.10
N PRO A 215 25.65 6.85 7.13
CA PRO A 215 26.83 7.18 7.93
C PRO A 215 27.47 8.54 7.62
N LYS A 216 27.15 9.15 6.46
CA LYS A 216 27.62 10.47 6.06
C LYS A 216 26.97 11.61 6.84
N VAL A 217 25.84 11.35 7.51
CA VAL A 217 25.17 12.36 8.35
C VAL A 217 25.96 12.51 9.66
N PRO A 218 26.41 13.75 10.03
CA PRO A 218 27.19 13.95 11.24
C PRO A 218 26.35 13.70 12.49
N LYS A 219 26.67 12.62 13.22
CA LYS A 219 25.96 12.18 14.41
C LYS A 219 26.91 11.59 15.47
N ASP A 220 26.53 11.74 16.72
CA ASP A 220 27.21 11.18 17.91
C ASP A 220 26.33 10.16 18.65
N VAL A 221 25.15 9.87 18.12
CA VAL A 221 24.18 8.91 18.64
C VAL A 221 24.18 7.64 17.79
N SER A 222 24.12 6.46 18.41
CA SER A 222 24.07 5.19 17.69
C SER A 222 22.66 4.90 17.13
N TYR A 223 22.56 4.02 16.14
CA TYR A 223 21.27 3.63 15.56
C TYR A 223 20.40 2.89 16.59
N GLU A 224 20.99 2.10 17.49
CA GLU A 224 20.30 1.40 18.56
C GLU A 224 19.70 2.38 19.58
N GLN A 225 20.44 3.44 19.95
CA GLN A 225 19.93 4.49 20.82
C GLN A 225 18.77 5.26 20.16
N ILE A 226 18.87 5.52 18.85
CA ILE A 226 17.79 6.17 18.09
C ILE A 226 16.58 5.25 18.04
N ALA A 227 16.77 3.95 17.81
CA ALA A 227 15.69 2.97 17.78
C ALA A 227 14.94 2.89 19.12
N ASP A 228 15.66 2.95 20.25
CA ASP A 228 15.04 2.99 21.59
C ASP A 228 14.10 4.20 21.77
N MET A 229 14.50 5.36 21.25
CA MET A 229 13.66 6.56 21.29
C MET A 229 12.49 6.49 20.32
N SER A 230 12.57 5.62 19.30
CA SER A 230 11.66 5.53 18.15
C SER A 230 10.56 4.50 18.33
N GLU A 231 10.42 3.87 19.49
CA GLU A 231 9.36 2.88 19.75
C GLU A 231 7.97 3.42 19.32
N GLY A 232 7.23 2.61 18.57
CA GLY A 232 5.91 2.96 18.01
C GLY A 232 5.95 3.80 16.74
N LEU A 233 7.14 4.04 16.16
CA LEU A 233 7.28 4.66 14.84
C LEU A 233 7.36 3.59 13.74
N THR A 234 6.92 3.96 12.53
CA THR A 234 6.98 3.12 11.33
C THR A 234 8.13 3.52 10.40
N GLY A 235 8.39 2.74 9.36
CA GLY A 235 9.39 3.07 8.34
C GLY A 235 9.10 4.40 7.62
N GLY A 236 7.82 4.71 7.40
CA GLY A 236 7.39 6.01 6.86
C GLY A 236 7.76 7.17 7.78
N ASP A 237 7.59 7.00 9.09
CA ASP A 237 7.96 8.00 10.10
C ASP A 237 9.47 8.21 10.15
N VAL A 238 10.25 7.12 10.13
CA VAL A 238 11.73 7.18 10.10
C VAL A 238 12.22 7.93 8.87
N LYS A 239 11.67 7.64 7.68
CA LYS A 239 11.97 8.38 6.45
C LYS A 239 11.67 9.87 6.60
N HIS A 240 10.49 10.23 7.12
CA HIS A 240 10.08 11.62 7.32
C HIS A 240 11.01 12.35 8.31
N LEU A 241 11.30 11.73 9.45
CA LEU A 241 12.21 12.26 10.46
C LEU A 241 13.62 12.46 9.90
N THR A 242 14.13 11.51 9.11
CA THR A 242 15.44 11.64 8.47
C THR A 242 15.51 12.89 7.60
N LEU A 243 14.50 13.16 6.77
CA LEU A 243 14.45 14.37 5.94
C LEU A 243 14.42 15.64 6.80
N LYS A 244 13.65 15.64 7.90
CA LYS A 244 13.56 16.76 8.85
C LYS A 244 14.91 17.02 9.54
N ILE A 245 15.61 15.96 9.96
CA ILE A 245 16.96 16.01 10.55
C ILE A 245 17.96 16.60 9.56
N CYS A 246 18.02 16.05 8.35
CA CYS A 246 18.93 16.53 7.30
C CYS A 246 18.68 18.00 6.96
N THR A 247 17.41 18.44 6.95
CA THR A 247 17.05 19.85 6.74
C THR A 247 17.57 20.74 7.88
N ARG A 248 17.48 20.32 9.16
CA ARG A 248 18.00 21.08 10.31
C ARG A 248 19.53 21.16 10.31
N LEU A 249 20.20 20.08 9.93
CA LEU A 249 21.67 20.05 9.78
C LEU A 249 22.11 20.96 8.62
N SER A 250 21.49 20.87 7.45
CA SER A 250 21.86 21.67 6.27
C SER A 250 21.60 23.17 6.45
N SER A 251 20.66 23.54 7.32
CA SER A 251 20.35 24.93 7.67
C SER A 251 21.13 25.46 8.87
N ASN A 252 22.12 24.74 9.37
CA ASN A 252 22.94 25.06 10.54
C ASN A 252 22.10 25.34 11.82
N ARG A 253 20.87 24.81 11.91
CA ARG A 253 20.07 24.87 13.13
C ARG A 253 20.58 23.91 14.21
N ILE A 254 21.21 22.83 13.78
CA ILE A 254 22.01 21.90 14.58
C ILE A 254 23.31 21.64 13.83
N ASN A 255 24.43 21.58 14.49
CA ASN A 255 25.73 21.32 13.88
C ASN A 255 26.00 19.81 13.76
N ARG A 256 25.49 19.03 14.70
CA ARG A 256 25.66 17.60 14.80
C ARG A 256 24.46 16.99 15.53
N LEU A 257 24.13 15.77 15.22
CA LEU A 257 23.01 15.04 15.82
C LEU A 257 23.49 14.28 17.05
N ASP A 258 23.28 14.84 18.22
CA ASP A 258 23.50 14.21 19.52
C ASP A 258 22.20 13.58 20.07
N GLU A 259 22.29 12.85 21.16
CA GLU A 259 21.17 12.17 21.81
C GLU A 259 20.05 13.13 22.23
N ALA A 260 20.40 14.29 22.78
CA ALA A 260 19.43 15.27 23.23
C ALA A 260 18.63 15.90 22.07
N SER A 261 19.33 16.28 21.01
CA SER A 261 18.71 16.82 19.78
C SER A 261 17.81 15.77 19.12
N MET A 262 18.27 14.52 19.04
CA MET A 262 17.50 13.42 18.46
C MET A 262 16.23 13.16 19.24
N LYS A 263 16.33 13.04 20.56
CA LYS A 263 15.17 12.87 21.44
C LYS A 263 14.16 14.00 21.28
N SER A 264 14.63 15.25 21.28
CA SER A 264 13.77 16.43 21.10
C SER A 264 13.01 16.38 19.78
N ILE A 265 13.68 15.98 18.68
CA ILE A 265 13.05 15.89 17.34
C ILE A 265 12.00 14.78 17.29
N ILE A 266 12.30 13.61 17.88
CA ILE A 266 11.37 12.48 17.93
C ILE A 266 10.16 12.82 18.80
N ASP A 267 10.37 13.42 19.99
CA ASP A 267 9.28 13.78 20.90
C ASP A 267 8.35 14.84 20.29
N GLU A 268 8.91 15.84 19.61
CA GLU A 268 8.15 16.83 18.84
C GLU A 268 7.28 16.14 17.77
N TYR A 269 7.85 15.18 17.05
CA TYR A 269 7.14 14.45 16.01
C TYR A 269 6.02 13.58 16.59
N LYS A 270 6.30 12.80 17.64
CA LYS A 270 5.29 11.98 18.32
C LYS A 270 4.15 12.83 18.89
N LYS A 271 4.43 14.04 19.40
CA LYS A 271 3.39 14.98 19.84
C LYS A 271 2.53 15.45 18.67
N SER A 272 3.12 15.77 17.53
CA SER A 272 2.38 16.24 16.34
C SER A 272 1.45 15.16 15.80
N ILE A 273 1.88 13.89 15.76
CA ILE A 273 1.03 12.77 15.33
C ILE A 273 -0.18 12.62 16.27
N LYS A 274 0.04 12.65 17.59
CA LYS A 274 -1.03 12.54 18.59
C LYS A 274 -2.04 13.69 18.49
N GLN A 275 -1.56 14.90 18.26
CA GLN A 275 -2.44 16.06 18.09
C GLN A 275 -3.31 15.95 16.85
N ASN A 276 -2.72 15.55 15.71
CA ASN A 276 -3.46 15.35 14.46
C ASN A 276 -4.51 14.22 14.60
N ALA A 277 -4.17 13.11 15.27
CA ALA A 277 -5.11 12.04 15.53
C ALA A 277 -6.30 12.52 16.40
N ASN A 278 -6.05 13.28 17.46
CA ASN A 278 -7.11 13.81 18.31
C ASN A 278 -8.01 14.82 17.57
N GLN A 279 -7.48 15.66 16.69
CA GLN A 279 -8.27 16.57 15.86
C GLN A 279 -9.18 15.82 14.90
N GLN A 280 -8.69 14.76 14.24
CA GLN A 280 -9.53 13.93 13.37
C GLN A 280 -10.67 13.23 14.13
N TYR A 281 -10.42 12.76 15.37
CA TYR A 281 -11.49 12.17 16.20
C TYR A 281 -12.55 13.20 16.56
N GLN A 282 -12.16 14.43 16.91
CA GLN A 282 -13.11 15.50 17.23
C GLN A 282 -13.95 15.93 16.03
N GLU A 283 -13.34 16.01 14.83
CA GLU A 283 -14.07 16.33 13.59
C GLU A 283 -15.10 15.24 13.24
N ILE A 284 -14.76 13.96 13.44
CA ILE A 284 -15.68 12.84 13.21
C ILE A 284 -16.87 12.90 14.18
N GLU A 285 -16.63 13.15 15.48
CA GLU A 285 -17.69 13.28 16.48
C GLU A 285 -18.64 14.45 16.19
N ILE A 286 -18.10 15.59 15.75
CA ILE A 286 -18.90 16.76 15.37
C ILE A 286 -19.79 16.45 14.15
N VAL A 287 -19.25 15.73 13.16
CA VAL A 287 -20.02 15.34 11.97
C VAL A 287 -21.11 14.32 12.31
N GLU A 288 -20.88 13.41 13.25
CA GLU A 288 -21.89 12.46 13.72
C GLU A 288 -22.98 13.13 14.55
N GLN A 289 -22.64 14.09 15.41
CA GLN A 289 -23.61 14.85 16.18
C GLN A 289 -24.51 15.78 15.33
N ASN A 290 -23.99 16.28 14.22
CA ASN A 290 -24.76 17.13 13.29
C ASN A 290 -25.66 16.32 12.31
N LYS A 291 -25.61 14.98 12.34
CA LYS A 291 -26.45 14.08 11.54
C LYS A 291 -27.65 13.49 12.33
N ASN A 292 -27.73 13.73 13.63
CA ASN A 292 -28.84 13.39 14.50
C ASN A 292 -29.70 14.63 14.81
#